data_661cc97f5748a0d490182a6f422e1804
#
_entry.id   661cc97f5748a0d490182a6f422e1804
#
_cell.length_a   1.000
_cell.length_b   1.000
_cell.length_c   1.000
_cell.angle_alpha   90.00
_cell.angle_beta   90.00
_cell.angle_gamma   90.00
#
_symmetry.space_group_name_H-M   'P 1'
#
loop_
_entity.id
_entity.type
_entity.pdbx_description
1 polymer ?
#
loop_
_entity_poly.entity_id
_entity_poly.type
_entity_poly.pdbx_seq_one_letter_code
_entity_poly.pdbx_strand_id
1 'polypeptide(L)'
;LARELGVVAKRQERNRGDKNTGIHLPAYKRVHLVESIKQLVAESQVPVPPPSVAQMLQSEQEVSSDWYGAGTLRDLLEVLDLAPVVFSSSGQGFVFDPERHDHPAGDSLGDAFRQNNPELYDFALKVHRLTDLPLLSPGHYTALLSLIVDTVNASGFSRTATVRSIEEQCNAERLPVSAAQIAFIVEAVVRGGVRLAASGRGAAPVQLEAVRAALGKSAVELCKLAQIPLEEDGEEMLCEWLQSDTEE
;
A
#
# COMPACT_ATOMS: atom_id res chain seq x y z
N LEU A 1 27.43 37.21 2.96
CA LEU A 1 27.00 35.92 2.29
C LEU A 1 27.45 34.67 3.04
N ALA A 2 28.65 34.61 3.64
CA ALA A 2 29.15 33.42 4.36
C ALA A 2 28.47 33.17 5.72
N ARG A 3 27.90 34.21 6.35
CA ARG A 3 27.18 34.06 7.63
C ARG A 3 25.76 33.50 7.51
N GLU A 4 25.10 33.74 6.39
CA GLU A 4 23.72 33.24 6.18
C GLU A 4 23.69 31.74 5.81
N LEU A 5 24.73 31.24 5.10
CA LEU A 5 24.84 29.82 4.78
C LEU A 5 25.11 28.95 6.03
N GLY A 6 25.81 29.48 7.02
CA GLY A 6 26.06 28.78 8.29
C GLY A 6 24.83 28.63 9.17
N VAL A 7 23.86 29.57 9.07
CA VAL A 7 22.60 29.50 9.84
C VAL A 7 21.60 28.49 9.22
N VAL A 8 21.60 28.38 7.90
CA VAL A 8 20.72 27.40 7.20
C VAL A 8 21.22 25.98 7.45
N ALA A 9 22.54 25.73 7.39
CA ALA A 9 23.11 24.42 7.68
C ALA A 9 22.85 23.98 9.14
N LYS A 10 23.00 24.89 10.12
CA LYS A 10 22.68 24.59 11.53
C LYS A 10 21.17 24.37 11.78
N ARG A 11 20.29 24.92 10.96
CA ARG A 11 18.84 24.71 11.08
C ARG A 11 18.41 23.36 10.50
N GLN A 12 19.09 22.85 9.46
CA GLN A 12 18.86 21.51 8.92
C GLN A 12 19.42 20.40 9.85
N GLU A 13 20.54 20.64 10.51
CA GLU A 13 21.06 19.67 11.50
C GLU A 13 20.19 19.59 12.78
N ARG A 14 19.56 20.72 13.21
CA ARG A 14 18.63 20.67 14.36
C ARG A 14 17.35 19.90 14.09
N ASN A 15 16.87 19.84 12.84
CA ASN A 15 15.66 19.09 12.49
C ASN A 15 15.90 17.59 12.27
N ARG A 16 17.16 17.12 12.16
CA ARG A 16 17.48 15.68 12.12
C ARG A 16 17.64 15.05 13.51
N GLY A 17 17.81 15.87 14.57
CA GLY A 17 18.02 15.39 15.94
C GLY A 17 16.77 15.06 16.75
N ASP A 18 15.58 15.53 16.35
CA ASP A 18 14.41 15.55 17.23
C ASP A 18 13.34 14.48 16.93
N LYS A 19 13.55 13.56 15.98
CA LYS A 19 12.63 12.43 15.75
C LYS A 19 12.86 11.25 16.71
N ASN A 20 13.78 11.34 17.64
CA ASN A 20 14.21 10.21 18.48
C ASN A 20 13.85 10.35 19.98
N THR A 21 12.98 11.29 20.36
CA THR A 21 12.71 11.61 21.78
C THR A 21 11.56 10.82 22.39
N GLY A 22 10.99 9.81 21.71
CA GLY A 22 9.86 9.03 22.24
C GLY A 22 10.11 7.52 22.42
N ILE A 23 11.14 6.95 21.79
CA ILE A 23 11.34 5.49 21.80
C ILE A 23 12.15 5.08 23.01
N HIS A 24 11.49 4.44 23.98
CA HIS A 24 12.09 3.91 25.21
C HIS A 24 12.47 2.43 25.05
N LEU A 25 13.37 2.13 24.09
CA LEU A 25 13.86 0.78 23.83
C LEU A 25 15.26 0.59 24.46
N PRO A 26 15.39 -0.21 25.56
CA PRO A 26 16.69 -0.51 26.15
C PRO A 26 17.62 -1.16 25.15
N ALA A 27 18.94 -0.88 25.24
CA ALA A 27 19.91 -1.35 24.26
C ALA A 27 19.91 -2.88 24.09
N TYR A 28 19.78 -3.64 25.19
CA TYR A 28 19.73 -5.09 25.11
C TYR A 28 18.45 -5.62 24.42
N LYS A 29 17.32 -4.96 24.63
CA LYS A 29 16.08 -5.31 23.93
C LYS A 29 16.16 -4.96 22.44
N ARG A 30 16.83 -3.86 22.11
CA ARG A 30 17.07 -3.48 20.70
C ARG A 30 17.86 -4.57 19.97
N VAL A 31 18.95 -5.04 20.56
CA VAL A 31 19.77 -6.11 19.98
C VAL A 31 18.94 -7.38 19.81
N HIS A 32 18.19 -7.78 20.82
CA HIS A 32 17.34 -8.96 20.74
C HIS A 32 16.28 -8.85 19.64
N LEU A 33 15.56 -7.72 19.56
CA LEU A 33 14.56 -7.49 18.51
C LEU A 33 15.16 -7.57 17.10
N VAL A 34 16.33 -6.93 16.92
CA VAL A 34 17.04 -6.95 15.62
C VAL A 34 17.42 -8.40 15.26
N GLU A 35 17.97 -9.18 16.18
CA GLU A 35 18.36 -10.57 15.93
C GLU A 35 17.14 -11.45 15.64
N SER A 36 16.05 -11.32 16.39
CA SER A 36 14.81 -12.06 16.12
C SER A 36 14.22 -11.74 14.74
N ILE A 37 14.23 -10.46 14.34
CA ILE A 37 13.78 -10.05 13.01
C ILE A 37 14.68 -10.63 11.92
N LYS A 38 16.01 -10.56 12.09
CA LYS A 38 16.97 -11.15 11.15
C LYS A 38 16.80 -12.65 11.02
N GLN A 39 16.58 -13.35 12.13
CA GLN A 39 16.33 -14.79 12.12
C GLN A 39 15.05 -15.12 11.37
N LEU A 40 13.94 -14.40 11.62
CA LEU A 40 12.67 -14.59 10.92
C LEU A 40 12.85 -14.42 9.40
N VAL A 41 13.60 -13.40 8.98
CA VAL A 41 13.91 -13.16 7.56
C VAL A 41 14.81 -14.26 7.01
N ALA A 42 15.79 -14.73 7.77
CA ALA A 42 16.69 -15.80 7.36
C ALA A 42 15.99 -17.16 7.19
N GLU A 43 14.92 -17.42 7.93
CA GLU A 43 14.10 -18.64 7.84
C GLU A 43 13.05 -18.55 6.72
N SER A 44 12.72 -17.35 6.26
CA SER A 44 11.76 -17.13 5.19
C SER A 44 12.41 -17.34 3.80
N GLN A 45 11.62 -17.80 2.84
CA GLN A 45 12.01 -17.86 1.42
C GLN A 45 11.49 -16.66 0.61
N VAL A 46 10.65 -15.84 1.24
CA VAL A 46 10.01 -14.68 0.62
C VAL A 46 10.08 -13.49 1.58
N PRO A 47 9.97 -12.25 1.08
CA PRO A 47 9.88 -11.06 1.92
C PRO A 47 8.82 -11.19 3.00
N VAL A 48 9.15 -10.80 4.23
CA VAL A 48 8.30 -10.98 5.42
C VAL A 48 7.42 -9.74 5.61
N PRO A 49 6.09 -9.88 5.58
CA PRO A 49 5.19 -8.75 5.80
C PRO A 49 5.14 -8.33 7.28
N PRO A 50 4.90 -7.03 7.59
CA PRO A 50 4.86 -6.53 8.97
C PRO A 50 3.91 -7.28 9.91
N PRO A 51 2.74 -7.79 9.52
CA PRO A 51 1.91 -8.59 10.39
C PRO A 51 2.61 -9.85 10.93
N SER A 52 3.43 -10.51 10.11
CA SER A 52 4.22 -11.68 10.54
C SER A 52 5.31 -11.28 11.53
N VAL A 53 5.97 -10.13 11.31
CA VAL A 53 6.92 -9.56 12.27
C VAL A 53 6.21 -9.22 13.58
N ALA A 54 5.03 -8.58 13.51
CA ALA A 54 4.22 -8.26 14.69
C ALA A 54 3.85 -9.51 15.50
N GLN A 55 3.39 -10.55 14.82
CA GLN A 55 3.02 -11.82 15.46
C GLN A 55 4.22 -12.48 16.16
N MET A 56 5.37 -12.50 15.51
CA MET A 56 6.60 -13.05 16.10
C MET A 56 6.99 -12.24 17.33
N LEU A 57 7.08 -10.90 17.22
CA LEU A 57 7.46 -10.05 18.36
C LEU A 57 6.48 -10.13 19.54
N GLN A 58 5.18 -10.26 19.27
CA GLN A 58 4.16 -10.44 20.32
C GLN A 58 4.25 -11.78 21.01
N SER A 59 4.71 -12.83 20.31
CA SER A 59 4.89 -14.17 20.90
C SER A 59 6.10 -14.27 21.83
N GLU A 60 7.10 -13.40 21.64
CA GLU A 60 8.34 -13.41 22.46
C GLU A 60 8.21 -12.67 23.82
N GLN A 61 7.02 -12.27 24.21
CA GLN A 61 6.69 -11.58 25.47
C GLN A 61 7.34 -10.19 25.69
N GLU A 62 6.52 -9.21 26.10
CA GLU A 62 6.87 -7.85 26.50
C GLU A 62 6.99 -6.79 25.39
N VAL A 63 6.38 -6.99 24.21
CA VAL A 63 6.19 -5.85 23.32
C VAL A 63 5.06 -4.98 23.87
N SER A 64 5.38 -3.74 24.22
CA SER A 64 4.36 -2.78 24.67
C SER A 64 3.38 -2.49 23.54
N SER A 65 2.12 -2.22 23.89
CA SER A 65 1.06 -1.91 22.91
C SER A 65 1.35 -0.67 22.06
N ASP A 66 2.31 0.15 22.47
CA ASP A 66 2.77 1.37 21.80
C ASP A 66 4.12 1.20 21.05
N TRP A 67 4.57 -0.04 20.88
CA TRP A 67 5.84 -0.35 20.21
C TRP A 67 7.04 0.38 20.82
N TYR A 68 7.14 0.35 22.14
CA TYR A 68 8.18 1.05 22.93
C TYR A 68 8.20 2.57 22.73
N GLY A 69 7.04 3.19 22.52
CA GLY A 69 6.90 4.61 22.27
C GLY A 69 7.06 5.02 20.81
N ALA A 70 7.27 4.07 19.89
CA ALA A 70 7.29 4.36 18.46
C ALA A 70 5.87 4.64 17.90
N GLY A 71 4.82 4.23 18.61
CA GLY A 71 3.45 4.38 18.18
C GLY A 71 2.98 3.30 17.23
N THR A 72 3.75 2.95 16.21
CA THR A 72 3.45 1.87 15.27
C THR A 72 4.65 0.93 15.07
N LEU A 73 4.38 -0.32 14.64
CA LEU A 73 5.46 -1.24 14.24
C LEU A 73 6.31 -0.67 13.09
N ARG A 74 5.70 0.02 12.15
CA ARG A 74 6.40 0.66 11.04
C ARG A 74 7.44 1.66 11.54
N ASP A 75 7.03 2.57 12.42
CA ASP A 75 7.93 3.56 13.01
C ASP A 75 9.06 2.89 13.81
N LEU A 76 8.77 1.77 14.49
CA LEU A 76 9.79 0.99 15.17
C LEU A 76 10.81 0.40 14.18
N LEU A 77 10.34 -0.23 13.09
CA LEU A 77 11.21 -0.83 12.06
C LEU A 77 12.08 0.21 11.34
N GLU A 78 11.58 1.44 11.13
CA GLU A 78 12.36 2.54 10.52
C GLU A 78 13.50 3.03 11.40
N VAL A 79 13.43 2.82 12.72
CA VAL A 79 14.44 3.27 13.69
C VAL A 79 15.45 2.18 14.04
N LEU A 80 15.11 0.89 13.79
CA LEU A 80 16.01 -0.22 14.03
C LEU A 80 17.08 -0.31 12.93
N ASP A 81 18.33 -0.53 13.35
CA ASP A 81 19.40 -0.89 12.43
C ASP A 81 19.33 -2.38 12.11
N LEU A 82 18.65 -2.70 11.02
CA LEU A 82 18.41 -4.07 10.57
C LEU A 82 19.49 -4.61 9.62
N ALA A 83 20.51 -3.84 9.25
CA ALA A 83 21.50 -4.26 8.27
C ALA A 83 22.05 -5.68 8.54
N PRO A 84 22.19 -6.58 7.52
CA PRO A 84 21.97 -6.37 6.08
C PRO A 84 20.51 -6.44 5.62
N VAL A 85 19.57 -6.86 6.49
CA VAL A 85 18.14 -6.88 6.23
C VAL A 85 17.61 -5.46 6.05
N VAL A 86 16.70 -5.28 5.11
CA VAL A 86 16.09 -3.98 4.76
C VAL A 86 14.60 -3.99 5.11
N PHE A 87 14.12 -2.90 5.72
CA PHE A 87 12.69 -2.63 5.80
C PHE A 87 12.31 -1.66 4.68
N SER A 88 11.44 -2.13 3.79
CA SER A 88 10.78 -1.28 2.81
C SER A 88 9.45 -0.80 3.36
N SER A 89 9.25 0.51 3.40
CA SER A 89 8.00 1.12 3.88
C SER A 89 6.95 1.29 2.78
N SER A 90 7.25 0.93 1.53
CA SER A 90 6.34 1.06 0.40
C SER A 90 5.18 0.06 0.48
N GLY A 91 3.98 0.49 0.10
CA GLY A 91 2.78 -0.34 0.15
C GLY A 91 2.45 -0.82 1.57
N GLN A 92 2.24 -2.12 1.72
CA GLN A 92 2.05 -2.73 3.04
C GLN A 92 3.34 -2.87 3.86
N GLY A 93 4.48 -2.61 3.24
CA GLY A 93 5.80 -2.80 3.81
C GLY A 93 6.26 -4.26 3.78
N PHE A 94 7.61 -4.45 3.77
CA PHE A 94 8.22 -5.77 3.89
C PHE A 94 9.58 -5.66 4.57
N VAL A 95 9.95 -6.70 5.30
CA VAL A 95 11.31 -6.89 5.82
C VAL A 95 11.95 -8.02 5.04
N PHE A 96 13.10 -7.78 4.41
CA PHE A 96 13.73 -8.74 3.52
C PHE A 96 15.25 -8.60 3.48
N ASP A 97 15.93 -9.65 3.07
CA ASP A 97 17.35 -9.67 2.77
C ASP A 97 17.55 -9.51 1.26
N PRO A 98 18.12 -8.39 0.78
CA PRO A 98 18.26 -8.13 -0.64
C PRO A 98 19.20 -9.11 -1.36
N GLU A 99 20.05 -9.87 -0.66
CA GLU A 99 20.90 -10.90 -1.26
C GLU A 99 20.18 -12.24 -1.44
N ARG A 100 19.09 -12.47 -0.72
CA ARG A 100 18.38 -13.76 -0.68
C ARG A 100 16.96 -13.70 -1.25
N HIS A 101 16.33 -12.57 -1.14
CA HIS A 101 14.96 -12.37 -1.57
C HIS A 101 14.94 -11.47 -2.81
N ASP A 102 14.17 -11.86 -3.80
CA ASP A 102 13.78 -10.91 -4.85
C ASP A 102 13.15 -9.68 -4.18
N HIS A 103 13.51 -8.50 -4.66
CA HIS A 103 12.94 -7.25 -4.14
C HIS A 103 11.41 -7.39 -4.16
N PRO A 104 10.70 -7.13 -3.02
CA PRO A 104 9.26 -7.24 -3.03
C PRO A 104 8.71 -6.33 -4.11
N ALA A 105 7.95 -6.92 -5.04
CA ALA A 105 7.44 -6.25 -6.24
C ALA A 105 6.65 -4.95 -5.96
N GLY A 106 6.29 -4.68 -4.69
CA GLY A 106 5.65 -3.45 -4.26
C GLY A 106 6.52 -2.20 -4.36
N ASP A 107 7.85 -2.31 -4.28
CA ASP A 107 8.73 -1.13 -4.34
C ASP A 107 9.11 -0.78 -5.77
N SER A 108 9.43 -1.78 -6.60
CA SER A 108 9.77 -1.53 -8.01
C SER A 108 8.60 -0.93 -8.79
N LEU A 109 7.37 -1.23 -8.41
CA LEU A 109 6.16 -0.77 -9.10
C LEU A 109 5.73 0.64 -8.67
N GLY A 110 5.87 0.99 -7.39
CA GLY A 110 5.70 2.37 -6.93
C GLY A 110 6.80 3.28 -7.49
N ASP A 111 8.02 2.77 -7.58
CA ASP A 111 9.14 3.48 -8.16
C ASP A 111 9.01 3.61 -9.69
N ALA A 112 8.57 2.56 -10.40
CA ALA A 112 8.29 2.61 -11.82
C ALA A 112 7.13 3.59 -12.12
N PHE A 113 6.02 3.53 -11.37
CA PHE A 113 4.92 4.47 -11.53
C PHE A 113 5.39 5.91 -11.29
N ARG A 114 6.18 6.17 -10.25
CA ARG A 114 6.75 7.49 -9.95
C ARG A 114 7.72 7.97 -11.01
N GLN A 115 8.55 7.06 -11.56
CA GLN A 115 9.54 7.41 -12.60
C GLN A 115 8.88 7.71 -13.94
N ASN A 116 7.87 6.90 -14.32
CA ASN A 116 7.19 7.03 -15.60
C ASN A 116 6.19 8.18 -15.63
N ASN A 117 5.49 8.43 -14.51
CA ASN A 117 4.45 9.45 -14.40
C ASN A 117 4.54 10.21 -13.06
N PRO A 118 5.58 11.05 -12.85
CA PRO A 118 5.82 11.69 -11.55
C PRO A 118 4.68 12.60 -11.10
N GLU A 119 4.07 13.36 -12.00
CA GLU A 119 2.97 14.28 -11.68
C GLU A 119 1.71 13.49 -11.27
N LEU A 120 1.38 12.45 -12.01
CA LEU A 120 0.26 11.57 -11.72
C LEU A 120 0.48 10.80 -10.42
N TYR A 121 1.72 10.38 -10.14
CA TYR A 121 2.07 9.73 -8.89
C TYR A 121 1.91 10.67 -7.68
N ASP A 122 2.39 11.91 -7.77
CA ASP A 122 2.27 12.89 -6.68
C ASP A 122 0.80 13.24 -6.41
N PHE A 123 -0.01 13.36 -7.45
CA PHE A 123 -1.45 13.51 -7.33
C PHE A 123 -2.10 12.29 -6.67
N ALA A 124 -1.83 11.07 -7.17
CA ALA A 124 -2.34 9.83 -6.61
C ALA A 124 -1.95 9.64 -5.14
N LEU A 125 -0.71 9.96 -4.78
CA LEU A 125 -0.21 9.92 -3.40
C LEU A 125 -0.96 10.90 -2.49
N LYS A 126 -1.27 12.11 -2.97
CA LYS A 126 -2.08 13.09 -2.23
C LYS A 126 -3.49 12.57 -2.00
N VAL A 127 -4.13 12.03 -3.03
CA VAL A 127 -5.47 11.44 -2.94
C VAL A 127 -5.46 10.26 -1.97
N HIS A 128 -4.50 9.32 -2.13
CA HIS A 128 -4.34 8.16 -1.24
C HIS A 128 -4.26 8.56 0.24
N ARG A 129 -3.41 9.55 0.58
CA ARG A 129 -3.20 10.00 1.96
C ARG A 129 -4.44 10.59 2.62
N LEU A 130 -5.37 11.11 1.84
CA LEU A 130 -6.56 11.82 2.34
C LEU A 130 -7.85 10.98 2.22
N THR A 131 -7.84 9.92 1.42
CA THR A 131 -9.06 9.13 1.12
C THR A 131 -8.90 7.64 1.39
N ASP A 132 -7.69 7.16 1.70
CA ASP A 132 -7.31 5.74 1.78
C ASP A 132 -7.54 4.95 0.46
N LEU A 133 -7.82 5.62 -0.66
CA LEU A 133 -7.89 4.99 -1.98
C LEU A 133 -6.53 4.33 -2.27
N PRO A 134 -6.48 3.01 -2.57
CA PRO A 134 -5.21 2.30 -2.73
C PRO A 134 -4.28 2.96 -3.74
N LEU A 135 -3.01 3.16 -3.38
CA LEU A 135 -1.99 3.70 -4.27
C LEU A 135 -1.44 2.56 -5.14
N LEU A 136 -2.06 2.35 -6.29
CA LEU A 136 -1.66 1.38 -7.31
C LEU A 136 -1.32 2.13 -8.61
N SER A 137 -0.49 1.54 -9.48
CA SER A 137 -0.29 2.10 -10.82
C SER A 137 -1.55 1.94 -11.68
N PRO A 138 -1.72 2.72 -12.75
CA PRO A 138 -2.84 2.57 -13.69
C PRO A 138 -2.98 1.15 -14.23
N GLY A 139 -1.88 0.51 -14.63
CA GLY A 139 -1.86 -0.88 -15.10
C GLY A 139 -2.36 -1.87 -14.04
N HIS A 140 -1.98 -1.69 -12.76
CA HIS A 140 -2.48 -2.53 -11.66
C HIS A 140 -3.98 -2.33 -11.40
N TYR A 141 -4.49 -1.10 -11.51
CA TYR A 141 -5.94 -0.86 -11.45
C TYR A 141 -6.66 -1.61 -12.57
N THR A 142 -6.18 -1.50 -13.80
CA THR A 142 -6.76 -2.19 -14.95
C THR A 142 -6.78 -3.71 -14.75
N ALA A 143 -5.66 -4.31 -14.36
CA ALA A 143 -5.56 -5.73 -14.08
C ALA A 143 -6.53 -6.16 -12.96
N LEU A 144 -6.54 -5.44 -11.84
CA LEU A 144 -7.42 -5.75 -10.71
C LEU A 144 -8.89 -5.64 -11.06
N LEU A 145 -9.30 -4.60 -11.80
CA LEU A 145 -10.69 -4.42 -12.22
C LEU A 145 -11.12 -5.52 -13.19
N SER A 146 -10.24 -5.98 -14.07
CA SER A 146 -10.49 -7.13 -14.94
C SER A 146 -10.69 -8.41 -14.12
N LEU A 147 -9.85 -8.68 -13.13
CA LEU A 147 -10.00 -9.83 -12.22
C LEU A 147 -11.31 -9.78 -11.43
N ILE A 148 -11.76 -8.59 -11.00
CA ILE A 148 -13.07 -8.42 -10.34
C ILE A 148 -14.20 -8.81 -11.29
N VAL A 149 -14.18 -8.33 -12.53
CA VAL A 149 -15.20 -8.61 -13.55
C VAL A 149 -15.24 -10.11 -13.85
N ASP A 150 -14.10 -10.72 -14.12
CA ASP A 150 -13.98 -12.12 -14.48
C ASP A 150 -14.46 -13.03 -13.32
N THR A 151 -14.03 -12.74 -12.10
CA THR A 151 -14.43 -13.51 -10.91
C THR A 151 -15.94 -13.43 -10.67
N VAL A 152 -16.52 -12.22 -10.77
CA VAL A 152 -17.95 -12.02 -10.56
C VAL A 152 -18.77 -12.66 -11.66
N ASN A 153 -18.36 -12.57 -12.91
CA ASN A 153 -19.06 -13.19 -14.04
C ASN A 153 -18.97 -14.71 -14.00
N ALA A 154 -17.87 -15.28 -13.54
CA ALA A 154 -17.68 -16.73 -13.43
C ALA A 154 -18.42 -17.34 -12.24
N SER A 155 -18.35 -16.73 -11.06
CA SER A 155 -18.79 -17.36 -9.79
C SER A 155 -19.95 -16.63 -9.11
N GLY A 156 -20.36 -15.47 -9.63
CA GLY A 156 -21.26 -14.57 -8.94
C GLY A 156 -20.59 -13.79 -7.83
N PHE A 157 -21.31 -12.85 -7.23
CA PHE A 157 -20.78 -11.97 -6.20
C PHE A 157 -21.10 -12.47 -4.79
N SER A 158 -20.04 -12.69 -4.04
CA SER A 158 -20.05 -12.82 -2.58
C SER A 158 -18.82 -12.09 -2.05
N ARG A 159 -19.01 -11.02 -1.27
CA ARG A 159 -17.91 -10.14 -0.85
C ARG A 159 -16.67 -10.92 -0.39
N THR A 160 -16.84 -11.80 0.60
CA THR A 160 -15.72 -12.57 1.17
C THR A 160 -15.11 -13.55 0.17
N ALA A 161 -15.95 -14.29 -0.57
CA ALA A 161 -15.47 -15.28 -1.53
C ALA A 161 -14.79 -14.59 -2.74
N THR A 162 -15.36 -13.48 -3.22
CA THR A 162 -14.81 -12.69 -4.33
C THR A 162 -13.44 -12.11 -3.95
N VAL A 163 -13.31 -11.46 -2.78
CA VAL A 163 -12.03 -10.89 -2.31
C VAL A 163 -10.97 -11.98 -2.20
N ARG A 164 -11.30 -13.12 -1.61
CA ARG A 164 -10.37 -14.26 -1.46
C ARG A 164 -9.94 -14.82 -2.83
N SER A 165 -10.87 -15.04 -3.74
CA SER A 165 -10.57 -15.56 -5.07
C SER A 165 -9.65 -14.60 -5.86
N ILE A 166 -9.89 -13.29 -5.77
CA ILE A 166 -9.06 -12.27 -6.42
C ILE A 166 -7.68 -12.22 -5.77
N GLU A 167 -7.58 -12.31 -4.43
CA GLU A 167 -6.30 -12.35 -3.72
C GLU A 167 -5.45 -13.57 -4.18
N GLU A 168 -6.07 -14.75 -4.31
CA GLU A 168 -5.41 -15.96 -4.81
C GLU A 168 -4.90 -15.75 -6.26
N GLN A 169 -5.67 -15.08 -7.11
CA GLN A 169 -5.27 -14.76 -8.50
C GLN A 169 -4.17 -13.68 -8.55
N CYS A 170 -4.29 -12.61 -7.77
CA CYS A 170 -3.25 -11.59 -7.64
C CYS A 170 -1.90 -12.20 -7.22
N ASN A 171 -1.92 -13.13 -6.25
CA ASN A 171 -0.71 -13.84 -5.82
C ASN A 171 -0.13 -14.71 -6.93
N ALA A 172 -0.96 -15.39 -7.72
CA ALA A 172 -0.52 -16.21 -8.86
C ALA A 172 0.08 -15.37 -9.99
N GLU A 173 -0.48 -14.19 -10.24
CA GLU A 173 -0.01 -13.24 -11.26
C GLU A 173 1.06 -12.27 -10.74
N ARG A 174 1.46 -12.41 -9.47
CA ARG A 174 2.42 -11.52 -8.79
C ARG A 174 1.98 -10.05 -8.77
N LEU A 175 0.70 -9.79 -8.77
CA LEU A 175 0.16 -8.46 -8.56
C LEU A 175 0.27 -8.09 -7.07
N PRO A 176 0.94 -7.00 -6.70
CA PRO A 176 1.20 -6.63 -5.30
C PRO A 176 0.01 -5.93 -4.67
N VAL A 177 -1.13 -6.61 -4.61
CA VAL A 177 -2.40 -6.08 -4.09
C VAL A 177 -2.86 -6.91 -2.90
N SER A 178 -3.04 -6.27 -1.76
CA SER A 178 -3.51 -6.95 -0.53
C SER A 178 -5.01 -7.17 -0.52
N ALA A 179 -5.48 -8.15 0.26
CA ALA A 179 -6.91 -8.40 0.49
C ALA A 179 -7.68 -7.15 0.96
N ALA A 180 -7.05 -6.30 1.77
CA ALA A 180 -7.64 -5.04 2.24
C ALA A 180 -7.86 -4.04 1.10
N GLN A 181 -6.88 -3.92 0.20
CA GLN A 181 -7.01 -3.05 -0.99
C GLN A 181 -8.06 -3.59 -1.96
N ILE A 182 -8.09 -4.91 -2.20
CA ILE A 182 -9.13 -5.56 -3.01
C ILE A 182 -10.50 -5.28 -2.42
N ALA A 183 -10.68 -5.50 -1.11
CA ALA A 183 -11.94 -5.26 -0.42
C ALA A 183 -12.39 -3.79 -0.52
N PHE A 184 -11.45 -2.83 -0.40
CA PHE A 184 -11.72 -1.42 -0.56
C PHE A 184 -12.23 -1.11 -1.98
N ILE A 185 -11.56 -1.61 -3.01
CA ILE A 185 -11.91 -1.34 -4.41
C ILE A 185 -13.27 -1.99 -4.75
N VAL A 186 -13.52 -3.22 -4.32
CA VAL A 186 -14.83 -3.89 -4.48
C VAL A 186 -15.94 -3.05 -3.84
N GLU A 187 -15.73 -2.54 -2.63
CA GLU A 187 -16.69 -1.68 -1.93
C GLU A 187 -16.89 -0.34 -2.66
N ALA A 188 -15.80 0.26 -3.17
CA ALA A 188 -15.87 1.51 -3.94
C ALA A 188 -16.68 1.32 -5.24
N VAL A 189 -16.50 0.21 -5.94
CA VAL A 189 -17.27 -0.13 -7.15
C VAL A 189 -18.76 -0.28 -6.83
N VAL A 190 -19.11 -0.98 -5.75
CA VAL A 190 -20.50 -1.13 -5.29
C VAL A 190 -21.09 0.23 -4.91
N ARG A 191 -20.37 1.05 -4.18
CA ARG A 191 -20.78 2.41 -3.80
C ARG A 191 -20.97 3.31 -5.02
N GLY A 192 -20.15 3.16 -6.06
CA GLY A 192 -20.29 3.86 -7.34
C GLY A 192 -21.53 3.47 -8.15
N GLY A 193 -22.27 2.44 -7.71
CA GLY A 193 -23.60 2.07 -8.23
C GLY A 193 -23.63 0.84 -9.14
N VAL A 194 -22.51 0.12 -9.31
CA VAL A 194 -22.52 -1.16 -10.02
C VAL A 194 -23.11 -2.24 -9.13
N ARG A 195 -24.12 -2.95 -9.66
CA ARG A 195 -24.65 -4.15 -9.02
C ARG A 195 -23.79 -5.33 -9.45
N LEU A 196 -22.92 -5.76 -8.56
CA LEU A 196 -22.21 -7.02 -8.70
C LEU A 196 -23.20 -8.15 -8.37
N ALA A 197 -24.05 -8.52 -9.33
CA ALA A 197 -25.10 -9.51 -9.11
C ALA A 197 -24.51 -10.92 -9.07
N ALA A 198 -25.18 -11.81 -8.31
CA ALA A 198 -24.90 -13.24 -8.40
C ALA A 198 -25.22 -13.75 -9.81
N SER A 199 -24.36 -14.62 -10.35
CA SER A 199 -24.61 -15.30 -11.62
C SER A 199 -25.91 -16.10 -11.54
N GLY A 200 -26.97 -15.59 -12.15
CA GLY A 200 -28.27 -16.24 -12.25
C GLY A 200 -28.73 -16.33 -13.71
N ARG A 201 -29.56 -17.29 -14.05
CA ARG A 201 -30.12 -17.41 -15.41
C ARG A 201 -30.79 -16.09 -15.80
N GLY A 202 -30.18 -15.34 -16.74
CA GLY A 202 -30.70 -14.08 -17.28
C GLY A 202 -30.12 -12.80 -16.69
N ALA A 203 -29.14 -12.86 -15.78
CA ALA A 203 -28.38 -11.66 -15.38
C ALA A 203 -27.41 -11.27 -16.51
N ALA A 204 -27.40 -9.97 -16.87
CA ALA A 204 -26.41 -9.45 -17.81
C ALA A 204 -25.01 -9.50 -17.16
N PRO A 205 -23.97 -9.87 -17.91
CA PRO A 205 -22.61 -9.88 -17.38
C PRO A 205 -22.17 -8.47 -16.96
N VAL A 206 -21.40 -8.41 -15.89
CA VAL A 206 -20.76 -7.16 -15.44
C VAL A 206 -19.74 -6.75 -16.49
N GLN A 207 -19.79 -5.50 -16.90
CA GLN A 207 -18.87 -4.95 -17.90
C GLN A 207 -17.75 -4.17 -17.24
N LEU A 208 -16.54 -4.30 -17.75
CA LEU A 208 -15.34 -3.61 -17.21
C LEU A 208 -15.54 -2.09 -17.20
N GLU A 209 -16.08 -1.52 -18.27
CA GLU A 209 -16.35 -0.09 -18.37
C GLU A 209 -17.32 0.41 -17.28
N ALA A 210 -18.33 -0.38 -16.94
CA ALA A 210 -19.26 -0.05 -15.86
C ALA A 210 -18.54 -0.05 -14.49
N VAL A 211 -17.61 -0.99 -14.28
CA VAL A 211 -16.80 -1.08 -13.05
C VAL A 211 -15.83 0.08 -12.95
N ARG A 212 -15.16 0.43 -14.05
CA ARG A 212 -14.26 1.60 -14.15
C ARG A 212 -15.00 2.90 -13.83
N ALA A 213 -16.13 3.12 -14.48
CA ALA A 213 -16.96 4.30 -14.28
C ALA A 213 -17.45 4.41 -12.82
N ALA A 214 -17.85 3.29 -12.22
CA ALA A 214 -18.29 3.25 -10.83
C ALA A 214 -17.15 3.56 -9.86
N LEU A 215 -15.95 3.01 -10.07
CA LEU A 215 -14.78 3.32 -9.27
C LEU A 215 -14.43 4.82 -9.38
N GLY A 216 -14.38 5.38 -10.59
CA GLY A 216 -14.13 6.81 -10.80
C GLY A 216 -15.14 7.69 -10.07
N LYS A 217 -16.44 7.38 -10.19
CA LYS A 217 -17.49 8.09 -9.45
C LYS A 217 -17.30 8.02 -7.94
N SER A 218 -16.99 6.84 -7.41
CA SER A 218 -16.72 6.68 -5.98
C SER A 218 -15.49 7.44 -5.53
N ALA A 219 -14.43 7.47 -6.34
CA ALA A 219 -13.22 8.21 -6.06
C ALA A 219 -13.45 9.72 -6.03
N VAL A 220 -14.22 10.27 -6.96
CA VAL A 220 -14.64 11.68 -6.96
C VAL A 220 -15.41 12.03 -5.67
N GLU A 221 -16.34 11.17 -5.25
CA GLU A 221 -17.09 11.39 -3.99
C GLU A 221 -16.16 11.35 -2.76
N LEU A 222 -15.18 10.43 -2.74
CA LEU A 222 -14.18 10.37 -1.67
C LEU A 222 -13.33 11.66 -1.63
N CYS A 223 -12.89 12.16 -2.78
CA CYS A 223 -12.16 13.42 -2.89
C CYS A 223 -12.99 14.60 -2.35
N LYS A 224 -14.27 14.66 -2.71
CA LYS A 224 -15.19 15.70 -2.20
C LYS A 224 -15.35 15.64 -0.68
N LEU A 225 -15.51 14.43 -0.13
CA LEU A 225 -15.61 14.23 1.34
C LEU A 225 -14.32 14.63 2.06
N ALA A 226 -13.17 14.35 1.44
CA ALA A 226 -11.85 14.74 1.95
C ALA A 226 -11.49 16.22 1.68
N GLN A 227 -12.41 16.99 1.06
CA GLN A 227 -12.21 18.40 0.70
C GLN A 227 -11.00 18.62 -0.23
N ILE A 228 -10.70 17.64 -1.09
CA ILE A 228 -9.68 17.77 -2.13
C ILE A 228 -10.32 18.55 -3.26
N PRO A 229 -9.81 19.75 -3.62
CA PRO A 229 -10.30 20.48 -4.77
C PRO A 229 -9.92 19.69 -6.03
N LEU A 230 -10.94 19.18 -6.73
CA LEU A 230 -10.80 18.64 -8.07
C LEU A 230 -11.24 19.73 -9.04
N GLU A 231 -10.26 20.52 -9.53
CA GLU A 231 -10.45 21.36 -10.71
C GLU A 231 -10.53 20.45 -11.95
N GLU A 232 -10.83 20.98 -13.12
CA GLU A 232 -10.97 20.16 -14.35
C GLU A 232 -9.78 19.22 -14.56
N ASP A 233 -8.56 19.72 -14.37
CA ASP A 233 -7.32 18.94 -14.44
C ASP A 233 -7.25 17.81 -13.40
N GLY A 234 -7.82 18.02 -12.20
CA GLY A 234 -7.83 17.02 -11.13
C GLY A 234 -8.78 15.86 -11.40
N GLU A 235 -9.93 16.10 -12.03
CA GLU A 235 -10.83 15.02 -12.47
C GLU A 235 -10.20 14.22 -13.62
N GLU A 236 -9.51 14.88 -14.55
CA GLU A 236 -8.79 14.24 -15.66
C GLU A 236 -7.66 13.35 -15.12
N MET A 237 -6.83 13.85 -14.22
CA MET A 237 -5.77 13.06 -13.56
C MET A 237 -6.34 11.87 -12.76
N LEU A 238 -7.48 12.02 -12.11
CA LEU A 238 -8.13 10.94 -11.42
C LEU A 238 -8.62 9.84 -12.38
N CYS A 239 -9.18 10.25 -13.52
CA CYS A 239 -9.56 9.33 -14.58
C CYS A 239 -8.34 8.62 -15.19
N GLU A 240 -7.28 9.35 -15.49
CA GLU A 240 -6.03 8.79 -16.01
C GLU A 240 -5.46 7.76 -15.03
N TRP A 241 -5.38 8.08 -13.75
CA TRP A 241 -4.88 7.17 -12.74
C TRP A 241 -5.69 5.87 -12.60
N LEU A 242 -7.02 5.96 -12.63
CA LEU A 242 -7.90 4.83 -12.32
C LEU A 242 -8.36 4.02 -13.54
N GLN A 243 -8.25 4.58 -14.76
CA GLN A 243 -8.91 4.05 -15.94
C GLN A 243 -7.98 3.93 -17.17
N SER A 244 -6.75 4.42 -17.07
CA SER A 244 -5.82 4.37 -18.19
C SER A 244 -5.38 2.93 -18.50
N ASP A 245 -5.46 2.56 -19.77
CA ASP A 245 -4.94 1.28 -20.29
C ASP A 245 -3.44 1.40 -20.65
N THR A 246 -2.68 2.23 -19.94
CA THR A 246 -1.26 2.42 -20.23
C THR A 246 -0.54 1.10 -20.01
N GLU A 247 -0.14 0.44 -21.08
CA GLU A 247 0.78 -0.69 -21.07
C GLU A 247 2.12 -0.19 -20.54
N GLU A 248 2.58 -0.76 -19.44
CA GLU A 248 3.95 -0.59 -18.91
C GLU A 248 4.94 -1.47 -19.67
#